data_8246e4e8300584ac8e2877cd45101510
#
_entry.id   8246e4e8300584ac8e2877cd45101510
#
_cell.length_a   1.000
_cell.length_b   1.000
_cell.length_c   1.000
_cell.angle_alpha   90.00
_cell.angle_beta   90.00
_cell.angle_gamma   90.00
#
_symmetry.space_group_name_H-M   'P 1'
#
loop_
_entity.id
_entity.type
_entity.pdbx_description
1 polymer ?
#
loop_
_entity_poly.entity_id
_entity_poly.type
_entity_poly.pdbx_seq_one_letter_code
_entity_poly.pdbx_strand_id
1 'polypeptide(L)'
;VAVVSDGSAVLGLGNIGPVAAMPVMEGKCALFKTFGGVNAVPLCLDTQDVDEIVETVKRLAPSFGGINLEDISAPRCFEIERRLIDELDIPVFHDDQHGTAIVVLSGVINALRLTGKQKEACRVVVNGAGSAGIAIAKLLLNYGFRNLILCDKCGIINSRSEGINEAQRAMLATTNLNDEQGSLADAMRGADVFVGVSAPGIVSAEMVKSMNSDAILFAMANPTPEIFPDVARAAGARVVGTGRSDFPNQINNVVAFPGIFKGALESRATRITKQMKLAAAEALAALVSDDELCEDFIMPEPFDPRAVEAVAAAVAGAVQG
;
A
#
# COMPACT_ATOMS: atom_id res chain seq x y z
N VAL A 1 -21.01 -1.95 0.63
CA VAL A 1 -19.76 -2.63 0.96
C VAL A 1 -19.73 -2.91 2.46
N ALA A 2 -19.25 -4.10 2.87
CA ALA A 2 -18.91 -4.36 4.26
C ALA A 2 -17.47 -3.90 4.52
N VAL A 3 -17.23 -3.12 5.57
CA VAL A 3 -15.90 -2.79 6.09
C VAL A 3 -15.65 -3.68 7.29
N VAL A 4 -14.83 -4.71 7.10
CA VAL A 4 -14.61 -5.79 8.08
C VAL A 4 -13.25 -5.62 8.74
N SER A 5 -13.23 -5.65 10.08
CA SER A 5 -12.00 -5.54 10.89
C SER A 5 -12.09 -6.44 12.12
N ASP A 6 -10.94 -6.87 12.62
CA ASP A 6 -10.79 -7.43 13.98
C ASP A 6 -10.04 -6.46 14.91
N GLY A 7 -9.62 -5.30 14.39
CA GLY A 7 -8.91 -4.25 15.13
C GLY A 7 -7.51 -4.66 15.57
N SER A 8 -6.88 -5.65 14.92
CA SER A 8 -5.59 -6.19 15.33
C SER A 8 -4.37 -5.44 14.79
N ALA A 9 -4.58 -4.51 13.83
CA ALA A 9 -3.48 -3.78 13.18
C ALA A 9 -3.83 -2.33 12.85
N VAL A 10 -4.52 -1.64 13.76
CA VAL A 10 -4.93 -0.25 13.58
C VAL A 10 -3.70 0.67 13.48
N LEU A 11 -3.64 1.46 12.41
CA LEU A 11 -2.48 2.29 12.09
C LEU A 11 -2.09 3.21 13.26
N GLY A 12 -0.84 3.10 13.69
CA GLY A 12 -0.29 3.87 14.81
C GLY A 12 -0.72 3.41 16.21
N LEU A 13 -1.72 2.51 16.33
CA LEU A 13 -2.27 2.03 17.60
C LEU A 13 -2.05 0.53 17.83
N GLY A 14 -1.83 -0.25 16.77
CA GLY A 14 -1.64 -1.69 16.86
C GLY A 14 -2.91 -2.48 17.14
N ASN A 15 -2.81 -3.51 17.95
CA ASN A 15 -3.96 -4.36 18.33
C ASN A 15 -4.77 -3.70 19.46
N ILE A 16 -5.82 -2.99 19.08
CA ILE A 16 -6.76 -2.33 20.02
C ILE A 16 -8.09 -3.08 20.18
N GLY A 17 -8.27 -4.14 19.40
CA GLY A 17 -9.48 -4.95 19.40
C GLY A 17 -10.69 -4.32 18.69
N PRO A 18 -11.77 -5.10 18.52
CA PRO A 18 -12.90 -4.71 17.68
C PRO A 18 -13.69 -3.51 18.22
N VAL A 19 -13.85 -3.42 19.53
CA VAL A 19 -14.64 -2.34 20.16
C VAL A 19 -13.97 -0.98 19.95
N ALA A 20 -12.65 -0.89 20.18
CA ALA A 20 -11.91 0.35 20.02
C ALA A 20 -11.64 0.69 18.54
N ALA A 21 -11.67 -0.30 17.64
CA ALA A 21 -11.54 -0.09 16.19
C ALA A 21 -12.83 0.44 15.53
N MET A 22 -14.01 0.29 16.17
CA MET A 22 -15.29 0.68 15.57
C MET A 22 -15.31 2.14 15.08
N PRO A 23 -14.87 3.16 15.82
CA PRO A 23 -14.85 4.54 15.34
C PRO A 23 -13.98 4.74 14.08
N VAL A 24 -12.90 3.96 13.94
CA VAL A 24 -12.03 4.00 12.75
C VAL A 24 -12.78 3.44 11.54
N MET A 25 -13.50 2.33 11.72
CA MET A 25 -14.30 1.71 10.66
C MET A 25 -15.50 2.56 10.27
N GLU A 26 -16.14 3.26 11.21
CA GLU A 26 -17.17 4.27 10.92
C GLU A 26 -16.59 5.41 10.07
N GLY A 27 -15.40 5.91 10.43
CA GLY A 27 -14.68 6.89 9.62
C GLY A 27 -14.41 6.40 8.21
N LYS A 28 -13.96 5.15 8.05
CA LYS A 28 -13.76 4.51 6.75
C LYS A 28 -15.05 4.47 5.92
N CYS A 29 -16.16 4.10 6.54
CA CYS A 29 -17.48 4.09 5.88
C CYS A 29 -17.93 5.49 5.44
N ALA A 30 -17.66 6.51 6.26
CA ALA A 30 -17.94 7.90 5.92
C ALA A 30 -17.13 8.35 4.68
N LEU A 31 -15.84 7.98 4.58
CA LEU A 31 -15.01 8.26 3.42
C LEU A 31 -15.52 7.55 2.16
N PHE A 32 -15.93 6.28 2.24
CA PHE A 32 -16.57 5.58 1.14
C PHE A 32 -17.79 6.33 0.61
N LYS A 33 -18.64 6.82 1.53
CA LYS A 33 -19.84 7.56 1.15
C LYS A 33 -19.54 8.92 0.57
N THR A 34 -18.66 9.68 1.22
CA THR A 34 -18.36 11.07 0.85
C THR A 34 -17.67 11.17 -0.51
N PHE A 35 -16.70 10.31 -0.76
CA PHE A 35 -15.89 10.39 -1.98
C PHE A 35 -16.38 9.46 -3.08
N GLY A 36 -16.73 8.22 -2.75
CA GLY A 36 -17.15 7.22 -3.73
C GLY A 36 -18.65 7.15 -3.99
N GLY A 37 -19.48 7.81 -3.19
CA GLY A 37 -20.94 7.61 -3.22
C GLY A 37 -21.36 6.22 -2.77
N VAL A 38 -20.43 5.37 -2.32
CA VAL A 38 -20.62 3.97 -1.95
C VAL A 38 -21.16 3.87 -0.54
N ASN A 39 -22.29 3.17 -0.36
CA ASN A 39 -22.79 2.85 0.99
C ASN A 39 -21.92 1.76 1.62
N ALA A 40 -21.40 2.03 2.80
CA ALA A 40 -20.56 1.09 3.54
C ALA A 40 -21.07 0.90 4.97
N VAL A 41 -20.85 -0.30 5.51
CA VAL A 41 -21.29 -0.70 6.86
C VAL A 41 -20.09 -1.25 7.62
N PRO A 42 -19.77 -0.71 8.82
CA PRO A 42 -18.66 -1.21 9.63
C PRO A 42 -19.06 -2.50 10.35
N LEU A 43 -18.18 -3.49 10.31
CA LEU A 43 -18.35 -4.80 10.95
C LEU A 43 -17.06 -5.15 11.68
N CYS A 44 -17.00 -4.89 13.00
CA CYS A 44 -15.89 -5.27 13.84
C CYS A 44 -16.18 -6.63 14.50
N LEU A 45 -15.34 -7.61 14.22
CA LEU A 45 -15.52 -9.00 14.67
C LEU A 45 -14.71 -9.26 15.94
N ASP A 46 -15.35 -9.80 16.97
CA ASP A 46 -14.70 -10.17 18.23
C ASP A 46 -14.04 -11.56 18.12
N THR A 47 -13.20 -11.70 17.13
CA THR A 47 -12.38 -12.89 16.92
C THR A 47 -11.17 -12.56 16.07
N GLN A 48 -10.07 -13.26 16.31
CA GLN A 48 -8.86 -13.24 15.49
C GLN A 48 -8.60 -14.60 14.81
N ASP A 49 -9.53 -15.52 14.92
CA ASP A 49 -9.46 -16.81 14.25
C ASP A 49 -9.81 -16.66 12.76
N VAL A 50 -8.95 -17.23 11.90
CA VAL A 50 -9.10 -17.12 10.45
C VAL A 50 -10.37 -17.79 9.96
N ASP A 51 -10.70 -18.97 10.48
CA ASP A 51 -11.88 -19.74 10.06
C ASP A 51 -13.16 -19.02 10.47
N GLU A 52 -13.22 -18.50 11.70
CA GLU A 52 -14.36 -17.75 12.20
C GLU A 52 -14.60 -16.46 11.40
N ILE A 53 -13.52 -15.71 11.08
CA ILE A 53 -13.63 -14.50 10.25
C ILE A 53 -14.15 -14.84 8.86
N VAL A 54 -13.54 -15.81 8.18
CA VAL A 54 -13.94 -16.21 6.83
C VAL A 54 -15.39 -16.70 6.80
N GLU A 55 -15.78 -17.60 7.69
CA GLU A 55 -17.15 -18.11 7.74
C GLU A 55 -18.19 -17.02 8.08
N THR A 56 -17.84 -16.08 8.96
CA THR A 56 -18.71 -14.96 9.29
C THR A 56 -18.93 -14.06 8.07
N VAL A 57 -17.85 -13.67 7.38
CA VAL A 57 -17.93 -12.81 6.19
C VAL A 57 -18.70 -13.50 5.07
N LYS A 58 -18.51 -14.80 4.83
CA LYS A 58 -19.26 -15.58 3.84
C LYS A 58 -20.76 -15.57 4.10
N ARG A 59 -21.16 -15.72 5.35
CA ARG A 59 -22.59 -15.68 5.73
C ARG A 59 -23.23 -14.31 5.58
N LEU A 60 -22.44 -13.24 5.71
CA LEU A 60 -22.88 -11.85 5.53
C LEU A 60 -22.82 -11.38 4.07
N ALA A 61 -21.99 -12.00 3.23
CA ALA A 61 -21.73 -11.62 1.85
C ALA A 61 -22.98 -11.41 0.98
N PRO A 62 -24.08 -12.21 1.11
CA PRO A 62 -25.32 -12.00 0.32
C PRO A 62 -25.96 -10.62 0.52
N SER A 63 -25.62 -9.90 1.58
CA SER A 63 -26.15 -8.56 1.88
C SER A 63 -25.32 -7.43 1.26
N PHE A 64 -24.17 -7.74 0.65
CA PHE A 64 -23.20 -6.75 0.19
C PHE A 64 -22.79 -6.95 -1.28
N GLY A 65 -22.38 -5.85 -1.92
CA GLY A 65 -21.80 -5.88 -3.27
C GLY A 65 -20.28 -6.03 -3.27
N GLY A 66 -19.63 -5.93 -2.10
CA GLY A 66 -18.18 -6.08 -1.95
C GLY A 66 -17.74 -6.07 -0.50
N ILE A 67 -16.52 -6.54 -0.24
CA ILE A 67 -15.92 -6.64 1.10
C ILE A 67 -14.61 -5.85 1.11
N ASN A 68 -14.52 -4.85 1.99
CA ASN A 68 -13.28 -4.19 2.35
C ASN A 68 -12.76 -4.76 3.67
N LEU A 69 -11.60 -5.41 3.64
CA LEU A 69 -10.88 -5.82 4.84
C LEU A 69 -10.00 -4.66 5.31
N GLU A 70 -10.01 -4.39 6.61
CA GLU A 70 -9.31 -3.24 7.20
C GLU A 70 -8.68 -3.63 8.53
N ASP A 71 -7.46 -3.16 8.80
CA ASP A 71 -6.77 -3.28 10.09
C ASP A 71 -6.65 -4.72 10.63
N ILE A 72 -6.53 -5.71 9.75
CA ILE A 72 -6.29 -7.11 10.10
C ILE A 72 -4.81 -7.41 9.98
N SER A 73 -4.20 -7.91 11.06
CA SER A 73 -2.75 -8.10 11.13
C SER A 73 -2.22 -9.24 10.24
N ALA A 74 -1.02 -9.03 9.68
CA ALA A 74 -0.25 -10.09 9.06
C ALA A 74 0.26 -11.10 10.12
N PRO A 75 0.40 -12.41 9.79
CA PRO A 75 0.18 -13.01 8.47
C PRO A 75 -1.27 -13.40 8.15
N ARG A 76 -2.19 -13.34 9.13
CA ARG A 76 -3.59 -13.80 9.00
C ARG A 76 -4.36 -13.13 7.88
N CYS A 77 -4.13 -11.82 7.68
CA CYS A 77 -4.80 -11.05 6.63
C CYS A 77 -4.60 -11.64 5.23
N PHE A 78 -3.45 -12.25 4.94
CA PHE A 78 -3.18 -12.86 3.63
C PHE A 78 -4.05 -14.08 3.37
N GLU A 79 -4.22 -14.93 4.38
CA GLU A 79 -5.05 -16.13 4.27
C GLU A 79 -6.53 -15.78 4.21
N ILE A 80 -6.98 -14.87 5.07
CA ILE A 80 -8.37 -14.39 5.10
C ILE A 80 -8.75 -13.81 3.74
N GLU A 81 -7.95 -12.89 3.21
CA GLU A 81 -8.23 -12.27 1.90
C GLU A 81 -8.24 -13.30 0.78
N ARG A 82 -7.24 -14.18 0.71
CA ARG A 82 -7.15 -15.23 -0.31
C ARG A 82 -8.38 -16.13 -0.30
N ARG A 83 -8.77 -16.63 0.88
CA ARG A 83 -9.94 -17.53 1.01
C ARG A 83 -11.23 -16.83 0.61
N LEU A 84 -11.42 -15.60 1.03
CA LEU A 84 -12.63 -14.83 0.67
C LEU A 84 -12.67 -14.52 -0.84
N ILE A 85 -11.53 -14.21 -1.47
CA ILE A 85 -11.45 -14.04 -2.93
C ILE A 85 -11.80 -15.35 -3.66
N ASP A 86 -11.35 -16.50 -3.16
CA ASP A 86 -11.59 -17.80 -3.79
C ASP A 86 -13.04 -18.30 -3.59
N GLU A 87 -13.67 -17.95 -2.46
CA GLU A 87 -14.95 -18.51 -2.04
C GLU A 87 -16.15 -17.58 -2.26
N LEU A 88 -15.94 -16.29 -2.64
CA LEU A 88 -17.00 -15.32 -2.89
C LEU A 88 -17.05 -14.87 -4.35
N ASP A 89 -18.25 -14.57 -4.84
CA ASP A 89 -18.50 -14.02 -6.19
C ASP A 89 -18.68 -12.49 -6.18
N ILE A 90 -18.20 -11.82 -5.12
CA ILE A 90 -18.17 -10.36 -5.00
C ILE A 90 -16.74 -9.89 -4.72
N PRO A 91 -16.36 -8.65 -5.11
CA PRO A 91 -15.00 -8.16 -4.91
C PRO A 91 -14.61 -8.11 -3.44
N VAL A 92 -13.45 -8.67 -3.12
CA VAL A 92 -12.79 -8.60 -1.81
C VAL A 92 -11.49 -7.83 -1.98
N PHE A 93 -11.20 -6.90 -1.07
CA PHE A 93 -10.03 -6.04 -1.14
C PHE A 93 -9.57 -5.66 0.27
N HIS A 94 -8.30 -5.88 0.56
CA HIS A 94 -7.67 -5.46 1.81
C HIS A 94 -6.96 -4.12 1.58
N ASP A 95 -7.50 -3.04 2.12
CA ASP A 95 -7.02 -1.69 1.78
C ASP A 95 -5.60 -1.41 2.29
N ASP A 96 -5.24 -1.85 3.50
CA ASP A 96 -3.88 -1.69 4.03
C ASP A 96 -2.81 -2.38 3.16
N GLN A 97 -3.19 -3.43 2.45
CA GLN A 97 -2.31 -4.07 1.48
C GLN A 97 -2.33 -3.33 0.14
N HIS A 98 -3.48 -3.32 -0.50
CA HIS A 98 -3.59 -2.99 -1.91
C HIS A 98 -3.85 -1.52 -2.15
N GLY A 99 -4.63 -0.84 -1.31
CA GLY A 99 -4.81 0.62 -1.38
C GLY A 99 -3.48 1.33 -1.18
N THR A 100 -2.76 0.93 -0.14
CA THR A 100 -1.41 1.45 0.13
C THR A 100 -0.45 1.17 -1.03
N ALA A 101 -0.45 -0.05 -1.59
CA ALA A 101 0.41 -0.37 -2.73
C ALA A 101 0.09 0.47 -3.98
N ILE A 102 -1.18 0.73 -4.26
CA ILE A 102 -1.64 1.54 -5.40
C ILE A 102 -1.15 2.98 -5.27
N VAL A 103 -1.34 3.61 -4.10
CA VAL A 103 -0.92 5.00 -3.92
C VAL A 103 0.60 5.15 -3.89
N VAL A 104 1.33 4.18 -3.33
CA VAL A 104 2.80 4.14 -3.41
C VAL A 104 3.26 4.04 -4.86
N LEU A 105 2.69 3.12 -5.64
CA LEU A 105 3.06 2.98 -7.05
C LEU A 105 2.75 4.25 -7.84
N SER A 106 1.61 4.89 -7.62
CA SER A 106 1.25 6.16 -8.25
C SER A 106 2.30 7.25 -7.98
N GLY A 107 2.68 7.44 -6.72
CA GLY A 107 3.74 8.39 -6.36
C GLY A 107 5.09 8.03 -6.96
N VAL A 108 5.45 6.74 -6.99
CA VAL A 108 6.70 6.27 -7.63
C VAL A 108 6.69 6.54 -9.13
N ILE A 109 5.58 6.33 -9.85
CA ILE A 109 5.46 6.63 -11.29
C ILE A 109 5.83 8.11 -11.53
N ASN A 110 5.25 9.03 -10.80
CA ASN A 110 5.51 10.46 -10.97
C ASN A 110 6.92 10.86 -10.51
N ALA A 111 7.42 10.27 -9.43
CA ALA A 111 8.80 10.48 -9.00
C ALA A 111 9.81 9.99 -10.05
N LEU A 112 9.55 8.88 -10.74
CA LEU A 112 10.37 8.43 -11.87
C LEU A 112 10.30 9.39 -13.06
N ARG A 113 9.11 9.91 -13.40
CA ARG A 113 8.96 10.95 -14.44
C ARG A 113 9.80 12.17 -14.10
N LEU A 114 9.73 12.67 -12.88
CA LEU A 114 10.47 13.84 -12.43
C LEU A 114 11.99 13.64 -12.43
N THR A 115 12.46 12.46 -12.03
CA THR A 115 13.89 12.15 -11.92
C THR A 115 14.52 11.59 -13.20
N GLY A 116 13.70 11.22 -14.19
CA GLY A 116 14.14 10.57 -15.43
C GLY A 116 14.67 9.15 -15.25
N LYS A 117 14.46 8.54 -14.08
CA LYS A 117 14.92 7.17 -13.79
C LYS A 117 14.07 6.13 -14.52
N GLN A 118 14.74 5.06 -14.96
CA GLN A 118 14.08 3.92 -15.63
C GLN A 118 13.80 2.82 -14.59
N LYS A 119 12.55 2.40 -14.45
CA LYS A 119 12.11 1.44 -13.43
C LYS A 119 12.87 0.11 -13.47
N GLU A 120 13.24 -0.36 -14.67
CA GLU A 120 13.98 -1.61 -14.87
C GLU A 120 15.40 -1.56 -14.31
N ALA A 121 15.99 -0.36 -14.24
CA ALA A 121 17.35 -0.13 -13.74
C ALA A 121 17.38 0.24 -12.26
N CYS A 122 16.26 0.69 -11.69
CA CYS A 122 16.19 1.13 -10.31
C CYS A 122 16.40 -0.01 -9.32
N ARG A 123 17.26 0.24 -8.32
CA ARG A 123 17.32 -0.54 -7.08
C ARG A 123 16.30 -0.01 -6.11
N VAL A 124 15.35 -0.86 -5.70
CA VAL A 124 14.25 -0.53 -4.79
C VAL A 124 14.43 -1.24 -3.47
N VAL A 125 14.29 -0.54 -2.37
CA VAL A 125 14.26 -1.10 -1.02
C VAL A 125 12.90 -0.86 -0.41
N VAL A 126 12.21 -1.93 -0.03
CA VAL A 126 10.96 -1.86 0.75
C VAL A 126 11.26 -2.36 2.16
N ASN A 127 11.12 -1.50 3.14
CA ASN A 127 11.37 -1.82 4.55
C ASN A 127 10.09 -1.91 5.34
N GLY A 128 9.88 -3.08 5.96
CA GLY A 128 8.65 -3.50 6.60
C GLY A 128 7.93 -4.57 5.79
N ALA A 129 8.36 -5.83 5.91
CA ALA A 129 7.81 -6.96 5.16
C ALA A 129 6.51 -7.52 5.81
N GLY A 130 5.62 -6.62 6.23
CA GLY A 130 4.26 -6.91 6.68
C GLY A 130 3.25 -6.87 5.53
N SER A 131 1.96 -6.66 5.88
CA SER A 131 0.84 -6.60 4.92
C SER A 131 1.08 -5.61 3.79
N ALA A 132 1.35 -4.35 4.12
CA ALA A 132 1.61 -3.28 3.15
C ALA A 132 2.88 -3.55 2.33
N GLY A 133 4.01 -3.84 2.98
CA GLY A 133 5.30 -3.99 2.28
C GLY A 133 5.31 -5.12 1.27
N ILE A 134 4.70 -6.26 1.58
CA ILE A 134 4.57 -7.37 0.63
C ILE A 134 3.67 -6.98 -0.56
N ALA A 135 2.57 -6.29 -0.31
CA ALA A 135 1.67 -5.84 -1.37
C ALA A 135 2.33 -4.78 -2.28
N ILE A 136 3.06 -3.82 -1.70
CA ILE A 136 3.85 -2.82 -2.42
C ILE A 136 4.89 -3.51 -3.31
N ALA A 137 5.69 -4.42 -2.74
CA ALA A 137 6.71 -5.15 -3.47
C ALA A 137 6.11 -5.91 -4.67
N LYS A 138 5.01 -6.64 -4.45
CA LYS A 138 4.30 -7.35 -5.53
C LYS A 138 3.80 -6.40 -6.62
N LEU A 139 3.26 -5.24 -6.27
CA LEU A 139 2.72 -4.31 -7.25
C LEU A 139 3.84 -3.62 -8.04
N LEU A 140 4.94 -3.23 -7.41
CA LEU A 140 6.13 -2.69 -8.06
C LEU A 140 6.74 -3.69 -9.05
N LEU A 141 6.88 -4.96 -8.66
CA LEU A 141 7.34 -6.04 -9.56
C LEU A 141 6.40 -6.22 -10.75
N ASN A 142 5.08 -6.22 -10.52
CA ASN A 142 4.08 -6.31 -11.60
C ASN A 142 4.14 -5.11 -12.55
N TYR A 143 4.51 -3.93 -12.06
CA TYR A 143 4.70 -2.72 -12.87
C TYR A 143 5.99 -2.76 -13.71
N GLY A 144 6.95 -3.65 -13.36
CA GLY A 144 8.17 -3.89 -14.15
C GLY A 144 9.48 -3.58 -13.45
N PHE A 145 9.49 -3.24 -12.15
CA PHE A 145 10.75 -3.20 -11.39
C PHE A 145 11.37 -4.60 -11.32
N ARG A 146 12.71 -4.67 -11.35
CA ARG A 146 13.44 -5.96 -11.40
C ARG A 146 14.40 -6.16 -10.25
N ASN A 147 14.90 -5.09 -9.67
CA ASN A 147 15.87 -5.15 -8.56
C ASN A 147 15.23 -4.61 -7.29
N LEU A 148 14.52 -5.47 -6.57
CA LEU A 148 13.80 -5.14 -5.35
C LEU A 148 14.32 -5.96 -4.18
N ILE A 149 14.58 -5.29 -3.06
CA ILE A 149 15.00 -5.87 -1.79
C ILE A 149 13.92 -5.59 -0.74
N LEU A 150 13.51 -6.64 -0.05
CA LEU A 150 12.68 -6.54 1.15
C LEU A 150 13.56 -6.57 2.39
N CYS A 151 13.26 -5.69 3.34
CA CYS A 151 13.86 -5.68 4.67
C CYS A 151 12.80 -5.84 5.74
N ASP A 152 13.18 -6.43 6.84
CA ASP A 152 12.42 -6.47 8.10
C ASP A 152 13.29 -5.95 9.26
N LYS A 153 12.84 -6.17 10.49
CA LYS A 153 13.58 -5.77 11.70
C LYS A 153 14.97 -6.42 11.84
N CYS A 154 15.22 -7.51 11.12
CA CYS A 154 16.51 -8.22 11.13
C CYS A 154 17.42 -7.80 9.97
N GLY A 155 16.95 -6.92 9.07
CA GLY A 155 17.68 -6.46 7.89
C GLY A 155 17.15 -7.08 6.60
N ILE A 156 18.03 -7.35 5.64
CA ILE A 156 17.69 -7.88 4.32
C ILE A 156 17.13 -9.28 4.44
N ILE A 157 15.92 -9.50 3.93
CA ILE A 157 15.32 -10.84 3.82
C ILE A 157 16.03 -11.61 2.70
N ASN A 158 16.58 -12.77 3.05
CA ASN A 158 17.39 -13.60 2.18
C ASN A 158 17.13 -15.10 2.45
N SER A 159 17.79 -15.99 1.71
CA SER A 159 17.59 -17.44 1.82
C SER A 159 17.87 -18.03 3.20
N ARG A 160 18.70 -17.35 4.01
CA ARG A 160 19.11 -17.76 5.36
C ARG A 160 18.29 -17.07 6.47
N SER A 161 17.33 -16.21 6.12
CA SER A 161 16.50 -15.53 7.11
C SER A 161 15.69 -16.53 7.91
N GLU A 162 15.81 -16.49 9.23
CA GLU A 162 15.07 -17.30 10.18
C GLU A 162 13.82 -16.57 10.67
N GLY A 163 12.79 -17.31 11.06
CA GLY A 163 11.56 -16.74 11.64
C GLY A 163 10.67 -15.95 10.67
N ILE A 164 10.98 -15.97 9.37
CA ILE A 164 10.14 -15.35 8.34
C ILE A 164 8.91 -16.22 8.07
N ASN A 165 7.75 -15.56 7.87
CA ASN A 165 6.50 -16.24 7.54
C ASN A 165 6.47 -16.72 6.07
N GLU A 166 5.44 -17.50 5.73
CA GLU A 166 5.28 -18.07 4.38
C GLU A 166 5.19 -16.98 3.29
N ALA A 167 4.47 -15.88 3.55
CA ALA A 167 4.33 -14.80 2.60
C ALA A 167 5.66 -14.08 2.32
N GLN A 168 6.48 -13.87 3.34
CA GLN A 168 7.85 -13.34 3.21
C GLN A 168 8.75 -14.31 2.46
N ARG A 169 8.67 -15.60 2.78
CA ARG A 169 9.45 -16.64 2.11
C ARG A 169 9.12 -16.74 0.63
N ALA A 170 7.84 -16.65 0.27
CA ALA A 170 7.40 -16.67 -1.12
C ALA A 170 7.96 -15.49 -1.93
N MET A 171 8.23 -14.35 -1.30
CA MET A 171 8.81 -13.18 -1.99
C MET A 171 10.26 -13.42 -2.45
N LEU A 172 11.01 -14.31 -1.82
CA LEU A 172 12.39 -14.64 -2.22
C LEU A 172 12.49 -15.18 -3.65
N ALA A 173 11.42 -15.72 -4.20
CA ALA A 173 11.39 -16.14 -5.61
C ALA A 173 11.48 -14.98 -6.61
N THR A 174 11.19 -13.75 -6.18
CA THR A 174 11.09 -12.57 -7.07
C THR A 174 11.82 -11.33 -6.54
N THR A 175 12.29 -11.37 -5.31
CA THR A 175 13.05 -10.28 -4.66
C THR A 175 14.41 -10.79 -4.24
N ASN A 176 15.37 -9.86 -4.07
CA ASN A 176 16.72 -10.18 -3.61
C ASN A 176 17.36 -11.37 -4.38
N LEU A 177 17.29 -11.33 -5.71
CA LEU A 177 17.73 -12.43 -6.58
C LEU A 177 19.23 -12.75 -6.46
N ASN A 178 20.01 -11.82 -5.90
CA ASN A 178 21.45 -12.02 -5.63
C ASN A 178 21.72 -12.59 -4.23
N ASP A 179 20.68 -12.88 -3.46
CA ASP A 179 20.77 -13.37 -2.07
C ASP A 179 21.65 -12.48 -1.17
N GLU A 180 21.53 -11.16 -1.36
CA GLU A 180 22.26 -10.16 -0.57
C GLU A 180 21.88 -10.30 0.91
N GLN A 181 22.86 -10.03 1.78
CA GLN A 181 22.72 -10.09 3.23
C GLN A 181 23.17 -8.76 3.84
N GLY A 182 22.66 -8.45 5.00
CA GLY A 182 23.08 -7.25 5.72
C GLY A 182 21.94 -6.52 6.39
N SER A 183 22.25 -5.35 6.89
CA SER A 183 21.33 -4.43 7.56
C SER A 183 20.49 -3.63 6.56
N LEU A 184 19.55 -2.83 7.07
CA LEU A 184 18.84 -1.84 6.28
C LEU A 184 19.81 -0.82 5.62
N ALA A 185 20.87 -0.42 6.34
CA ALA A 185 21.87 0.49 5.80
C ALA A 185 22.62 -0.11 4.58
N ASP A 186 22.87 -1.42 4.62
CA ASP A 186 23.50 -2.11 3.48
C ASP A 186 22.53 -2.21 2.28
N ALA A 187 21.25 -2.43 2.52
CA ALA A 187 20.21 -2.44 1.49
C ALA A 187 20.08 -1.08 0.79
N MET A 188 20.10 0.01 1.57
CA MET A 188 19.93 1.39 1.08
C MET A 188 21.13 1.90 0.29
N ARG A 189 22.31 1.32 0.45
CA ARG A 189 23.50 1.74 -0.30
C ARG A 189 23.30 1.53 -1.79
N GLY A 190 23.35 2.63 -2.56
CA GLY A 190 23.12 2.62 -4.01
C GLY A 190 21.66 2.33 -4.39
N ALA A 191 20.69 2.49 -3.47
CA ALA A 191 19.29 2.42 -3.80
C ALA A 191 18.81 3.70 -4.49
N ASP A 192 17.87 3.55 -5.43
CA ASP A 192 17.20 4.66 -6.12
C ASP A 192 15.88 5.02 -5.45
N VAL A 193 15.17 4.01 -4.93
CA VAL A 193 13.87 4.16 -4.31
C VAL A 193 13.88 3.45 -2.95
N PHE A 194 13.44 4.14 -1.92
CA PHE A 194 13.16 3.59 -0.60
C PHE A 194 11.68 3.75 -0.28
N VAL A 195 11.04 2.69 0.19
CA VAL A 195 9.67 2.72 0.72
C VAL A 195 9.66 2.11 2.11
N GLY A 196 9.41 2.93 3.12
CA GLY A 196 9.27 2.53 4.52
C GLY A 196 7.81 2.38 4.92
N VAL A 197 7.46 1.21 5.44
CA VAL A 197 6.16 0.88 6.05
C VAL A 197 6.39 0.09 7.34
N SER A 198 7.21 0.63 8.23
CA SER A 198 7.79 -0.12 9.32
C SER A 198 7.72 0.61 10.66
N ALA A 199 8.82 1.17 11.15
CA ALA A 199 8.93 1.77 12.46
C ALA A 199 9.51 3.19 12.39
N PRO A 200 9.14 4.06 13.35
CA PRO A 200 9.60 5.44 13.37
C PRO A 200 11.11 5.57 13.55
N GLY A 201 11.74 6.54 12.87
CA GLY A 201 13.10 6.99 13.13
C GLY A 201 14.22 5.99 12.81
N ILE A 202 13.97 4.95 12.02
CA ILE A 202 14.94 3.89 11.72
C ILE A 202 15.88 4.22 10.55
N VAL A 203 15.57 5.26 9.78
CA VAL A 203 16.40 5.72 8.66
C VAL A 203 17.22 6.94 9.09
N SER A 204 18.54 6.86 8.97
CA SER A 204 19.43 7.98 9.26
C SER A 204 19.77 8.82 8.02
N ALA A 205 20.26 10.04 8.24
CA ALA A 205 20.74 10.90 7.16
C ALA A 205 21.90 10.23 6.38
N GLU A 206 22.74 9.45 7.05
CA GLU A 206 23.86 8.73 6.44
C GLU A 206 23.36 7.62 5.50
N MET A 207 22.27 6.93 5.86
CA MET A 207 21.62 5.96 4.96
C MET A 207 21.11 6.65 3.70
N VAL A 208 20.47 7.80 3.83
CA VAL A 208 19.98 8.56 2.67
C VAL A 208 21.13 9.03 1.80
N LYS A 209 22.23 9.57 2.39
CA LYS A 209 23.44 9.97 1.65
C LYS A 209 24.10 8.82 0.89
N SER A 210 23.89 7.58 1.31
CA SER A 210 24.45 6.40 0.65
C SER A 210 23.63 5.92 -0.55
N MET A 211 22.44 6.47 -0.75
CA MET A 211 21.59 6.17 -1.92
C MET A 211 22.18 6.82 -3.19
N ASN A 212 21.65 6.41 -4.33
CA ASN A 212 21.98 7.03 -5.61
C ASN A 212 21.51 8.50 -5.67
N SER A 213 22.09 9.28 -6.58
CA SER A 213 21.60 10.64 -6.87
C SER A 213 20.11 10.63 -7.24
N ASP A 214 19.43 11.75 -6.97
CA ASP A 214 18.00 11.89 -7.19
C ASP A 214 17.17 10.78 -6.52
N ALA A 215 17.51 10.43 -5.29
CA ALA A 215 16.84 9.40 -4.51
C ALA A 215 15.38 9.75 -4.27
N ILE A 216 14.51 8.73 -4.38
CA ILE A 216 13.08 8.78 -4.09
C ILE A 216 12.84 8.07 -2.76
N LEU A 217 12.21 8.74 -1.80
CA LEU A 217 12.07 8.22 -0.45
C LEU A 217 10.64 8.42 0.08
N PHE A 218 9.94 7.33 0.34
CA PHE A 218 8.61 7.33 0.95
C PHE A 218 8.69 6.73 2.35
N ALA A 219 8.57 7.60 3.37
CA ALA A 219 8.64 7.23 4.79
C ALA A 219 7.24 7.28 5.39
N MET A 220 6.56 6.13 5.42
CA MET A 220 5.12 6.06 5.63
C MET A 220 4.70 5.60 7.03
N ALA A 221 5.63 5.31 7.93
CA ALA A 221 5.31 5.00 9.32
C ALA A 221 4.54 6.15 9.98
N ASN A 222 3.50 5.82 10.74
CA ASN A 222 2.65 6.76 11.46
C ASN A 222 2.62 6.45 12.97
N PRO A 223 2.52 7.48 13.84
CA PRO A 223 2.45 8.92 13.56
C PRO A 223 3.82 9.57 13.24
N THR A 224 4.91 8.89 13.49
CA THR A 224 6.29 9.38 13.21
C THR A 224 6.87 8.58 12.05
N PRO A 225 7.36 9.25 10.97
CA PRO A 225 7.93 8.56 9.82
C PRO A 225 9.29 7.91 10.14
N GLU A 226 9.77 7.02 9.27
CA GLU A 226 11.10 6.41 9.35
C GLU A 226 12.23 7.46 9.35
N ILE A 227 12.00 8.57 8.67
CA ILE A 227 12.83 9.79 8.67
C ILE A 227 11.93 10.98 8.33
N PHE A 228 12.18 12.14 8.95
CA PHE A 228 11.43 13.35 8.61
C PHE A 228 11.87 13.91 7.24
N PRO A 229 10.93 14.50 6.45
CA PRO A 229 11.20 14.99 5.10
C PRO A 229 12.32 16.03 5.00
N ASP A 230 12.40 16.95 5.95
CA ASP A 230 13.46 17.97 6.01
C ASP A 230 14.85 17.35 6.18
N VAL A 231 14.95 16.33 7.06
CA VAL A 231 16.21 15.59 7.27
C VAL A 231 16.59 14.78 6.03
N ALA A 232 15.61 14.11 5.40
CA ALA A 232 15.85 13.32 4.20
C ALA A 232 16.30 14.20 3.02
N ARG A 233 15.67 15.36 2.82
CA ARG A 233 16.06 16.34 1.79
C ARG A 233 17.44 16.93 2.04
N ALA A 234 17.74 17.32 3.28
CA ALA A 234 19.07 17.80 3.67
C ALA A 234 20.16 16.73 3.45
N ALA A 235 19.81 15.46 3.50
CA ALA A 235 20.70 14.34 3.21
C ALA A 235 20.82 13.99 1.71
N GLY A 236 20.05 14.65 0.82
CA GLY A 236 20.16 14.49 -0.64
C GLY A 236 19.01 13.75 -1.32
N ALA A 237 17.95 13.39 -0.60
CA ALA A 237 16.75 12.86 -1.24
C ALA A 237 16.08 13.95 -2.08
N ARG A 238 15.77 13.64 -3.34
CA ARG A 238 15.12 14.59 -4.25
C ARG A 238 13.61 14.62 -4.07
N VAL A 239 12.99 13.46 -3.99
CA VAL A 239 11.55 13.33 -3.79
C VAL A 239 11.30 12.64 -2.46
N VAL A 240 10.52 13.28 -1.59
CA VAL A 240 10.13 12.71 -0.30
C VAL A 240 8.62 12.75 -0.16
N GLY A 241 8.03 11.60 0.18
CA GLY A 241 6.63 11.45 0.54
C GLY A 241 6.47 10.82 1.92
N THR A 242 5.35 11.10 2.57
CA THR A 242 4.98 10.51 3.88
C THR A 242 3.51 10.15 3.94
N GLY A 243 3.10 9.39 4.95
CA GLY A 243 1.69 9.17 5.27
C GLY A 243 1.02 10.36 5.98
N ARG A 244 1.77 11.40 6.33
CA ARG A 244 1.30 12.53 7.14
C ARG A 244 0.73 13.65 6.25
N SER A 245 -0.33 14.30 6.75
CA SER A 245 -1.02 15.41 6.05
C SER A 245 -0.35 16.78 6.23
N ASP A 246 0.63 16.88 7.12
CA ASP A 246 1.35 18.12 7.41
C ASP A 246 2.62 18.31 6.57
N PHE A 247 2.89 17.40 5.65
CA PHE A 247 4.00 17.47 4.69
C PHE A 247 3.50 17.35 3.24
N PRO A 248 4.24 17.88 2.27
CA PRO A 248 3.98 17.64 0.85
C PRO A 248 4.00 16.15 0.49
N ASN A 249 3.38 15.79 -0.63
CA ASN A 249 3.34 14.43 -1.14
C ASN A 249 2.77 13.42 -0.12
N GLN A 250 1.60 13.73 0.43
CA GLN A 250 0.92 12.79 1.31
C GLN A 250 0.53 11.53 0.53
N ILE A 251 1.07 10.41 0.92
CA ILE A 251 0.73 9.08 0.39
C ILE A 251 -0.43 8.54 1.23
N ASN A 252 -1.64 8.66 0.72
CA ASN A 252 -2.86 8.32 1.44
C ASN A 252 -3.81 7.49 0.57
N ASN A 253 -4.23 6.33 1.07
CA ASN A 253 -5.11 5.40 0.35
C ASN A 253 -6.53 5.94 0.12
N VAL A 254 -6.92 7.05 0.76
CA VAL A 254 -8.23 7.70 0.54
C VAL A 254 -8.43 8.13 -0.92
N VAL A 255 -7.39 8.42 -1.68
CA VAL A 255 -7.49 8.74 -3.12
C VAL A 255 -7.76 7.51 -3.99
N ALA A 256 -7.60 6.29 -3.45
CA ALA A 256 -7.69 5.05 -4.20
C ALA A 256 -8.96 4.25 -3.89
N PHE A 257 -9.14 3.81 -2.61
CA PHE A 257 -10.14 2.79 -2.28
C PHE A 257 -11.59 3.15 -2.63
N PRO A 258 -12.06 4.43 -2.51
CA PRO A 258 -13.44 4.73 -2.87
C PRO A 258 -13.68 4.54 -4.37
N GLY A 259 -12.73 4.97 -5.20
CA GLY A 259 -12.78 4.80 -6.66
C GLY A 259 -12.66 3.34 -7.08
N ILE A 260 -11.83 2.56 -6.40
CA ILE A 260 -11.67 1.11 -6.67
C ILE A 260 -13.01 0.39 -6.48
N PHE A 261 -13.67 0.58 -5.35
CA PHE A 261 -14.96 -0.04 -5.11
C PHE A 261 -16.07 0.52 -5.99
N LYS A 262 -16.09 1.83 -6.24
CA LYS A 262 -17.03 2.44 -7.20
C LYS A 262 -16.90 1.77 -8.56
N GLY A 263 -15.71 1.73 -9.14
CA GLY A 263 -15.46 1.13 -10.44
C GLY A 263 -15.78 -0.37 -10.49
N ALA A 264 -15.41 -1.11 -9.45
CA ALA A 264 -15.70 -2.54 -9.36
C ALA A 264 -17.23 -2.83 -9.28
N LEU A 265 -17.96 -2.03 -8.50
CA LEU A 265 -19.41 -2.19 -8.36
C LEU A 265 -20.16 -1.79 -9.65
N GLU A 266 -19.79 -0.65 -10.27
CA GLU A 266 -20.41 -0.17 -11.51
C GLU A 266 -20.18 -1.14 -12.67
N SER A 267 -19.01 -1.74 -12.76
CA SER A 267 -18.66 -2.74 -13.78
C SER A 267 -19.12 -4.17 -13.42
N ARG A 268 -19.72 -4.36 -12.24
CA ARG A 268 -20.13 -5.68 -11.71
C ARG A 268 -18.98 -6.69 -11.67
N ALA A 269 -17.78 -6.21 -11.37
CA ALA A 269 -16.61 -7.08 -11.22
C ALA A 269 -16.80 -8.00 -10.02
N THR A 270 -16.47 -9.26 -10.19
CA THR A 270 -16.47 -10.25 -9.09
C THR A 270 -15.13 -10.25 -8.33
N ARG A 271 -14.08 -9.67 -8.91
CA ARG A 271 -12.73 -9.63 -8.33
C ARG A 271 -12.03 -8.31 -8.68
N ILE A 272 -11.15 -7.85 -7.80
CA ILE A 272 -10.23 -6.74 -8.09
C ILE A 272 -8.89 -7.33 -8.53
N THR A 273 -8.65 -7.29 -9.85
CA THR A 273 -7.51 -7.95 -10.49
C THR A 273 -6.22 -7.14 -10.36
N LYS A 274 -5.08 -7.75 -10.74
CA LYS A 274 -3.79 -7.05 -10.83
C LYS A 274 -3.84 -5.90 -11.83
N GLN A 275 -4.48 -6.10 -12.98
CA GLN A 275 -4.65 -5.08 -14.02
C GLN A 275 -5.45 -3.89 -13.50
N MET A 276 -6.52 -4.13 -12.76
CA MET A 276 -7.30 -3.06 -12.13
C MET A 276 -6.45 -2.24 -11.15
N LYS A 277 -5.60 -2.89 -10.34
CA LYS A 277 -4.71 -2.22 -9.39
C LYS A 277 -3.64 -1.38 -10.10
N LEU A 278 -3.07 -1.88 -11.19
CA LEU A 278 -2.12 -1.12 -12.02
C LEU A 278 -2.80 0.06 -12.69
N ALA A 279 -3.95 -0.16 -13.32
CA ALA A 279 -4.73 0.89 -13.97
C ALA A 279 -5.13 2.01 -12.98
N ALA A 280 -5.51 1.66 -11.75
CA ALA A 280 -5.80 2.61 -10.70
C ALA A 280 -4.58 3.48 -10.34
N ALA A 281 -3.40 2.86 -10.20
CA ALA A 281 -2.17 3.59 -9.88
C ALA A 281 -1.74 4.52 -11.03
N GLU A 282 -1.83 4.07 -12.26
CA GLU A 282 -1.53 4.87 -13.45
C GLU A 282 -2.52 6.03 -13.62
N ALA A 283 -3.81 5.80 -13.38
CA ALA A 283 -4.84 6.84 -13.45
C ALA A 283 -4.62 7.93 -12.39
N LEU A 284 -4.25 7.56 -11.16
CA LEU A 284 -3.89 8.53 -10.12
C LEU A 284 -2.63 9.32 -10.50
N ALA A 285 -1.60 8.66 -11.01
CA ALA A 285 -0.39 9.34 -11.45
C ALA A 285 -0.66 10.34 -12.58
N ALA A 286 -1.54 9.99 -13.52
CA ALA A 286 -1.89 10.83 -14.65
C ALA A 286 -2.66 12.12 -14.27
N LEU A 287 -3.19 12.21 -13.06
CA LEU A 287 -3.86 13.43 -12.56
C LEU A 287 -2.88 14.59 -12.34
N VAL A 288 -1.60 14.28 -12.13
CA VAL A 288 -0.54 15.29 -12.02
C VAL A 288 0.01 15.55 -13.42
N SER A 289 -0.28 16.72 -13.97
CA SER A 289 0.21 17.14 -15.28
C SER A 289 1.72 17.42 -15.27
N ASP A 290 2.34 17.47 -16.46
CA ASP A 290 3.77 17.76 -16.55
C ASP A 290 4.13 19.18 -16.03
N ASP A 291 3.20 20.13 -16.15
CA ASP A 291 3.38 21.52 -15.68
C ASP A 291 3.27 21.64 -14.14
N GLU A 292 2.54 20.73 -13.50
CA GLU A 292 2.37 20.68 -12.03
C GLU A 292 3.45 19.84 -11.35
N LEU A 293 4.04 18.89 -12.07
CA LEU A 293 4.96 17.89 -11.52
C LEU A 293 6.23 18.54 -10.98
N CYS A 294 6.45 18.44 -9.68
CA CYS A 294 7.67 18.92 -9.01
C CYS A 294 7.97 18.07 -7.77
N GLU A 295 9.08 18.35 -7.09
CA GLU A 295 9.52 17.60 -5.91
C GLU A 295 8.49 17.59 -4.76
N ASP A 296 7.63 18.60 -4.69
CA ASP A 296 6.61 18.76 -3.66
C ASP A 296 5.20 18.39 -4.13
N PHE A 297 5.04 18.01 -5.42
CA PHE A 297 3.74 17.65 -5.98
C PHE A 297 3.87 16.49 -6.97
N ILE A 298 3.93 15.26 -6.42
CA ILE A 298 3.97 14.00 -7.19
C ILE A 298 2.65 13.22 -7.08
N MET A 299 1.75 13.64 -6.22
CA MET A 299 0.47 12.98 -5.95
C MET A 299 -0.65 14.01 -5.96
N PRO A 300 -1.88 13.66 -6.39
CA PRO A 300 -3.04 14.50 -6.15
C PRO A 300 -3.27 14.62 -4.64
N GLU A 301 -3.86 15.74 -4.22
CA GLU A 301 -4.23 15.92 -2.83
C GLU A 301 -5.29 14.88 -2.39
N PRO A 302 -5.34 14.52 -1.08
CA PRO A 302 -6.24 13.47 -0.57
C PRO A 302 -7.72 13.68 -0.89
N PHE A 303 -8.14 14.93 -1.09
CA PHE A 303 -9.52 15.30 -1.36
C PHE A 303 -9.74 15.83 -2.79
N ASP A 304 -8.83 15.54 -3.70
CA ASP A 304 -9.01 15.89 -5.12
C ASP A 304 -10.22 15.14 -5.69
N PRO A 305 -11.29 15.85 -6.10
CA PRO A 305 -12.52 15.22 -6.57
C PRO A 305 -12.32 14.40 -7.86
N ARG A 306 -11.24 14.67 -8.62
CA ARG A 306 -10.90 13.95 -9.84
C ARG A 306 -10.42 12.53 -9.56
N ALA A 307 -9.81 12.29 -8.37
CA ALA A 307 -9.14 11.03 -8.04
C ALA A 307 -10.10 9.84 -8.10
N VAL A 308 -11.25 9.96 -7.46
CA VAL A 308 -12.24 8.86 -7.38
C VAL A 308 -12.80 8.50 -8.75
N GLU A 309 -13.14 9.51 -9.57
CA GLU A 309 -13.68 9.28 -10.91
C GLU A 309 -12.64 8.67 -11.86
N ALA A 310 -11.39 9.15 -11.81
CA ALA A 310 -10.29 8.60 -12.61
C ALA A 310 -10.01 7.15 -12.25
N VAL A 311 -9.93 6.85 -10.95
CA VAL A 311 -9.72 5.47 -10.47
C VAL A 311 -10.89 4.56 -10.84
N ALA A 312 -12.14 5.02 -10.65
CA ALA A 312 -13.32 4.22 -10.97
C ALA A 312 -13.39 3.88 -12.46
N ALA A 313 -13.14 4.88 -13.33
CA ALA A 313 -13.10 4.67 -14.77
C ALA A 313 -12.00 3.69 -15.19
N ALA A 314 -10.79 3.81 -14.63
CA ALA A 314 -9.67 2.93 -14.92
C ALA A 314 -9.93 1.49 -14.46
N VAL A 315 -10.48 1.31 -13.26
CA VAL A 315 -10.84 0.00 -12.72
C VAL A 315 -11.92 -0.65 -13.58
N ALA A 316 -13.00 0.07 -13.91
CA ALA A 316 -14.07 -0.45 -14.76
C ALA A 316 -13.56 -0.83 -16.17
N GLY A 317 -12.69 -0.01 -16.76
CA GLY A 317 -12.08 -0.30 -18.06
C GLY A 317 -11.19 -1.54 -18.06
N ALA A 318 -10.55 -1.85 -16.95
CA ALA A 318 -9.68 -3.02 -16.80
C ALA A 318 -10.43 -4.35 -16.55
N VAL A 319 -11.75 -4.32 -16.36
CA VAL A 319 -12.58 -5.55 -16.25
C VAL A 319 -12.73 -6.25 -17.59
N GLN A 320 -12.67 -5.50 -18.69
CA GLN A 320 -12.96 -6.01 -20.05
C GLN A 320 -11.72 -6.52 -20.79
N GLY A 321 -10.56 -6.43 -20.23
CA GLY A 321 -9.27 -6.93 -20.75
C GLY A 321 -8.85 -8.21 -20.04
#